data_a606a16c3a8bc6e637126a6af4eb9801
#
_entry.id   a606a16c3a8bc6e637126a6af4eb9801
#
_cell.length_a   1.000
_cell.length_b   1.000
_cell.length_c   1.000
_cell.angle_alpha   90.00
_cell.angle_beta   90.00
_cell.angle_gamma   90.00
#
_symmetry.space_group_name_H-M   'P 1'
#
loop_
_entity.id
_entity.type
_entity.pdbx_description
1 polymer ?
#
loop_
_entity_poly.entity_id
_entity_poly.type
_entity_poly.pdbx_seq_one_letter_code
_entity_poly.pdbx_strand_id
1 'polypeptide(L)'
;MNYTIANIRVSLPDACTGEHFTRALRPFLTLGAGPADLALEIVPGFRTKPITANSTSSSFTDADADCRFGTDAAGYLLEMTPRDGSAPARYRMAYGAAAARSDITPGAQSRAVPVRGLDRFSTSRRCPLGAVAFHSSVIRYRGRGVLFLGESGTGKSTHTRLWREHIPGAELLNDDSPIIRATDSEALVHGSPWSGKTPCYRNESCPIAAVVRLSQAPHNRIRRLRPIESIGALLPSAPPAFARDERLSDDTCGLLSRLIAQVPVYHLECLPDAAAAQLACRTVFNDATL
;
A
#
# COMPACT_ATOMS: atom_id res chain seq x y z
N MET A 1 11.66 8.44 -16.59
CA MET A 1 12.52 7.88 -15.52
C MET A 1 12.03 6.51 -15.10
N ASN A 2 12.95 5.58 -14.72
CA ASN A 2 12.60 4.22 -14.32
C ASN A 2 12.86 4.01 -12.82
N TYR A 3 11.97 3.28 -12.18
CA TYR A 3 12.01 2.96 -10.74
C TYR A 3 11.76 1.48 -10.54
N THR A 4 12.35 0.88 -9.50
CA THR A 4 12.02 -0.48 -9.07
C THR A 4 11.38 -0.42 -7.69
N ILE A 5 10.10 -0.81 -7.60
CA ILE A 5 9.29 -0.76 -6.38
C ILE A 5 8.74 -2.17 -6.14
N ALA A 6 9.14 -2.82 -5.05
CA ALA A 6 8.76 -4.20 -4.73
C ALA A 6 9.03 -5.18 -5.90
N ASN A 7 10.22 -5.08 -6.50
CA ASN A 7 10.68 -5.88 -7.64
C ASN A 7 9.88 -5.67 -8.94
N ILE A 8 9.08 -4.60 -9.02
CA ILE A 8 8.33 -4.23 -10.23
C ILE A 8 8.96 -2.97 -10.81
N ARG A 9 9.33 -3.03 -12.08
CA ARG A 9 9.88 -1.88 -12.80
C ARG A 9 8.75 -0.97 -13.28
N VAL A 10 8.83 0.29 -12.84
CA VAL A 10 7.83 1.32 -13.13
C VAL A 10 8.49 2.43 -13.95
N SER A 11 7.89 2.80 -15.08
CA SER A 11 8.32 3.94 -15.89
C SER A 11 7.37 5.11 -15.74
N LEU A 12 7.94 6.28 -15.42
CA LEU A 12 7.21 7.54 -15.30
C LEU A 12 7.72 8.57 -16.31
N PRO A 13 6.84 9.36 -16.95
CA PRO A 13 7.23 10.53 -17.71
C PRO A 13 7.96 11.54 -16.81
N ASP A 14 8.94 12.23 -17.36
CA ASP A 14 9.70 13.24 -16.62
C ASP A 14 8.83 14.39 -16.13
N ALA A 15 7.76 14.70 -16.85
CA ALA A 15 6.75 15.68 -16.44
C ALA A 15 6.02 15.34 -15.12
N CYS A 16 6.04 14.08 -14.68
CA CYS A 16 5.46 13.62 -13.41
C CYS A 16 6.45 13.69 -12.24
N THR A 17 7.72 14.03 -12.48
CA THR A 17 8.80 13.96 -11.49
C THR A 17 9.12 15.33 -10.90
N GLY A 18 8.14 16.02 -10.32
CA GLY A 18 8.36 17.26 -9.58
C GLY A 18 9.18 17.04 -8.30
N GLU A 19 9.78 18.11 -7.77
CA GLU A 19 10.77 18.09 -6.67
C GLU A 19 10.27 17.34 -5.41
N HIS A 20 8.99 17.45 -5.09
CA HIS A 20 8.40 16.75 -3.94
C HIS A 20 8.39 15.22 -4.11
N PHE A 21 8.18 14.73 -5.34
CA PHE A 21 8.22 13.31 -5.66
C PHE A 21 9.62 12.75 -5.81
N THR A 22 10.57 13.59 -6.24
CA THR A 22 11.96 13.20 -6.36
C THR A 22 12.50 12.67 -5.04
N ARG A 23 12.12 13.28 -3.91
CA ARG A 23 12.52 12.82 -2.58
C ARG A 23 11.97 11.41 -2.25
N ALA A 24 10.69 11.17 -2.50
CA ALA A 24 10.04 9.89 -2.19
C ALA A 24 10.46 8.77 -3.15
N LEU A 25 10.62 9.09 -4.44
CA LEU A 25 10.97 8.12 -5.47
C LEU A 25 12.48 7.89 -5.61
N ARG A 26 13.32 8.82 -5.13
CA ARG A 26 14.78 8.73 -5.25
C ARG A 26 15.38 7.39 -4.80
N PRO A 27 14.98 6.81 -3.65
CA PRO A 27 15.51 5.51 -3.23
C PRO A 27 15.17 4.36 -4.17
N PHE A 28 14.16 4.52 -5.01
CA PHE A 28 13.65 3.51 -5.93
C PHE A 28 14.15 3.69 -7.36
N LEU A 29 14.94 4.74 -7.63
CA LEU A 29 15.47 5.05 -8.96
C LEU A 29 16.31 3.88 -9.47
N THR A 30 16.06 3.46 -10.71
CA THR A 30 16.78 2.35 -11.34
C THR A 30 17.59 2.88 -12.51
N LEU A 31 18.91 2.64 -12.45
CA LEU A 31 19.82 2.89 -13.56
C LEU A 31 19.82 1.64 -14.47
N GLY A 32 19.32 1.77 -15.68
CA GLY A 32 19.37 0.70 -16.66
C GLY A 32 18.17 0.67 -17.63
N ALA A 33 18.46 0.29 -18.87
CA ALA A 33 17.47 0.08 -19.90
C ALA A 33 16.86 -1.33 -19.78
N GLY A 34 15.54 -1.41 -19.79
CA GLY A 34 14.78 -2.66 -19.80
C GLY A 34 13.29 -2.34 -19.84
N PRO A 35 12.45 -3.28 -20.29
CA PRO A 35 11.01 -3.07 -20.34
C PRO A 35 10.46 -2.76 -18.95
N ALA A 36 9.51 -1.85 -18.87
CA ALA A 36 8.76 -1.59 -17.64
C ALA A 36 7.64 -2.62 -17.51
N ASP A 37 7.43 -3.12 -16.27
CA ASP A 37 6.27 -3.94 -15.93
C ASP A 37 5.01 -3.09 -15.87
N LEU A 38 5.19 -1.79 -15.57
CA LEU A 38 4.14 -0.78 -15.57
C LEU A 38 4.69 0.55 -16.06
N ALA A 39 4.01 1.18 -17.00
CA ALA A 39 4.32 2.53 -17.47
C ALA A 39 3.13 3.48 -17.26
N LEU A 40 3.40 4.74 -16.96
CA LEU A 40 2.42 5.81 -17.10
C LEU A 40 2.71 6.57 -18.39
N GLU A 41 1.71 6.69 -19.26
CA GLU A 41 1.76 7.47 -20.49
C GLU A 41 0.85 8.69 -20.37
N ILE A 42 1.42 9.88 -20.55
CA ILE A 42 0.65 11.10 -20.70
C ILE A 42 0.35 11.27 -22.19
N VAL A 43 -0.93 11.22 -22.56
CA VAL A 43 -1.35 11.35 -23.95
C VAL A 43 -2.13 12.65 -24.13
N PRO A 44 -1.56 13.68 -24.78
CA PRO A 44 -2.25 14.94 -25.02
C PRO A 44 -3.56 14.71 -25.77
N GLY A 45 -4.63 15.34 -25.28
CA GLY A 45 -5.96 15.17 -25.87
C GLY A 45 -6.65 13.85 -25.60
N PHE A 46 -6.05 12.97 -24.81
CA PHE A 46 -6.70 11.75 -24.35
C PHE A 46 -7.94 12.10 -23.53
N ARG A 47 -9.09 11.62 -24.01
CA ARG A 47 -10.36 11.82 -23.30
C ARG A 47 -10.88 10.46 -22.85
N THR A 48 -10.86 10.21 -21.55
CA THR A 48 -11.60 9.09 -20.98
C THR A 48 -13.08 9.47 -20.87
N LYS A 49 -13.94 8.50 -21.15
CA LYS A 49 -15.35 8.66 -20.77
C LYS A 49 -15.43 8.76 -19.24
N PRO A 50 -16.24 9.65 -18.68
CA PRO A 50 -16.47 9.68 -17.23
C PRO A 50 -16.95 8.31 -16.74
N ILE A 51 -16.58 7.96 -15.52
CA ILE A 51 -17.14 6.77 -14.86
C ILE A 51 -18.63 7.04 -14.65
N THR A 52 -19.49 6.35 -15.41
CA THR A 52 -20.94 6.52 -15.33
C THR A 52 -21.53 5.65 -14.23
N ALA A 53 -22.78 5.93 -13.85
CA ALA A 53 -23.49 5.13 -12.84
C ALA A 53 -23.70 3.66 -13.25
N ASN A 54 -23.59 3.33 -14.54
CA ASN A 54 -23.72 1.96 -15.08
C ASN A 54 -22.40 1.18 -15.08
N SER A 55 -21.28 1.81 -14.74
CA SER A 55 -20.01 1.08 -14.55
C SER A 55 -19.94 0.55 -13.12
N THR A 56 -19.48 -0.67 -12.94
CA THR A 56 -19.13 -1.18 -11.61
C THR A 56 -18.05 -0.26 -11.04
N SER A 57 -18.41 0.58 -10.06
CA SER A 57 -17.50 1.58 -9.53
C SER A 57 -17.55 1.66 -8.02
N SER A 58 -16.41 2.00 -7.42
CA SER A 58 -16.26 2.33 -6.00
C SER A 58 -15.74 3.75 -5.84
N SER A 59 -16.26 4.46 -4.85
CA SER A 59 -15.75 5.76 -4.44
C SER A 59 -15.01 5.64 -3.13
N PHE A 60 -13.88 6.32 -3.01
CA PHE A 60 -13.07 6.36 -1.80
C PHE A 60 -12.30 7.68 -1.73
N THR A 61 -11.80 7.98 -0.56
CA THR A 61 -10.95 9.16 -0.34
C THR A 61 -9.49 8.73 -0.23
N ASP A 62 -8.62 9.40 -0.95
CA ASP A 62 -7.18 9.31 -0.76
C ASP A 62 -6.68 10.69 -0.31
N ALA A 63 -5.99 10.76 0.81
CA ALA A 63 -5.56 11.95 1.58
C ALA A 63 -6.04 13.33 1.10
N ASP A 64 -5.78 13.70 -0.16
CA ASP A 64 -6.05 15.03 -0.72
C ASP A 64 -6.97 15.01 -1.96
N ALA A 65 -7.56 13.85 -2.29
CA ALA A 65 -8.42 13.71 -3.46
C ALA A 65 -9.62 12.79 -3.20
N ASP A 66 -10.73 13.10 -3.85
CA ASP A 66 -11.88 12.21 -3.98
C ASP A 66 -11.69 11.35 -5.23
N CYS A 67 -11.71 10.04 -5.03
CA CYS A 67 -11.35 9.06 -6.04
C CYS A 67 -12.55 8.21 -6.45
N ARG A 68 -12.64 7.87 -7.74
CA ARG A 68 -13.57 6.88 -8.27
C ARG A 68 -12.78 5.87 -9.08
N PHE A 69 -12.90 4.60 -8.73
CA PHE A 69 -12.31 3.50 -9.48
C PHE A 69 -13.44 2.66 -10.08
N GLY A 70 -13.31 2.29 -11.33
CA GLY A 70 -14.33 1.50 -12.02
C GLY A 70 -13.75 0.66 -13.16
N THR A 71 -14.60 -0.18 -13.72
CA THR A 71 -14.27 -1.05 -14.84
C THR A 71 -15.28 -0.89 -15.97
N ASP A 72 -14.82 -1.05 -17.20
CA ASP A 72 -15.67 -1.25 -18.38
C ASP A 72 -15.20 -2.49 -19.17
N ALA A 73 -15.81 -2.75 -20.31
CA ALA A 73 -15.46 -3.90 -21.15
C ALA A 73 -13.98 -3.95 -21.60
N ALA A 74 -13.28 -2.81 -21.56
CA ALA A 74 -11.92 -2.68 -22.07
C ALA A 74 -10.85 -2.53 -20.99
N GLY A 75 -11.20 -2.33 -19.71
CA GLY A 75 -10.21 -2.21 -18.65
C GLY A 75 -10.63 -1.41 -17.45
N TYR A 76 -9.63 -0.98 -16.69
CA TYR A 76 -9.75 -0.21 -15.46
C TYR A 76 -9.76 1.30 -15.74
N LEU A 77 -10.54 2.01 -14.95
CA LEU A 77 -10.68 3.46 -14.96
C LEU A 77 -10.46 4.02 -13.55
N LEU A 78 -9.73 5.12 -13.44
CA LEU A 78 -9.59 5.87 -12.20
C LEU A 78 -9.78 7.35 -12.48
N GLU A 79 -10.61 8.01 -11.68
CA GLU A 79 -10.75 9.45 -11.66
C GLU A 79 -10.36 9.95 -10.27
N MET A 80 -9.50 10.96 -10.23
CA MET A 80 -9.03 11.60 -9.01
C MET A 80 -9.36 13.10 -9.09
N THR A 81 -10.16 13.57 -8.16
CA THR A 81 -10.52 14.99 -8.03
C THR A 81 -9.82 15.57 -6.81
N PRO A 82 -8.76 16.37 -7.00
CA PRO A 82 -8.05 16.99 -5.88
C PRO A 82 -8.94 17.94 -5.08
N ARG A 83 -8.79 17.95 -3.76
CA ARG A 83 -9.55 18.84 -2.86
C ARG A 83 -8.99 20.25 -2.78
N ASP A 84 -7.81 20.50 -3.35
CA ASP A 84 -7.20 21.83 -3.46
C ASP A 84 -7.79 22.66 -4.61
N GLY A 85 -8.79 22.12 -5.33
CA GLY A 85 -9.43 22.79 -6.47
C GLY A 85 -8.64 22.68 -7.78
N SER A 86 -7.53 21.97 -7.81
CA SER A 86 -6.80 21.71 -9.06
C SER A 86 -7.58 20.76 -9.98
N ALA A 87 -7.21 20.73 -11.27
CA ALA A 87 -7.92 19.95 -12.27
C ALA A 87 -7.94 18.45 -11.95
N PRO A 88 -9.07 17.76 -12.21
CA PRO A 88 -9.15 16.30 -12.08
C PRO A 88 -8.14 15.60 -13.01
N ALA A 89 -7.71 14.42 -12.60
CA ALA A 89 -6.89 13.53 -13.42
C ALA A 89 -7.64 12.21 -13.65
N ARG A 90 -7.60 11.72 -14.89
CA ARG A 90 -8.20 10.45 -15.27
C ARG A 90 -7.14 9.52 -15.81
N TYR A 91 -7.33 8.26 -15.51
CA TYR A 91 -6.43 7.18 -15.91
C TYR A 91 -7.24 6.05 -16.51
N ARG A 92 -6.64 5.39 -17.50
CA ARG A 92 -7.17 4.18 -18.09
C ARG A 92 -6.07 3.16 -18.32
N MET A 93 -6.34 1.91 -17.99
CA MET A 93 -5.46 0.79 -18.25
C MET A 93 -6.28 -0.38 -18.79
N ALA A 94 -5.96 -0.87 -19.98
CA ALA A 94 -6.62 -2.07 -20.51
C ALA A 94 -6.28 -3.30 -19.65
N TYR A 95 -7.17 -4.28 -19.63
CA TYR A 95 -6.90 -5.55 -18.95
C TYR A 95 -5.63 -6.19 -19.47
N GLY A 96 -4.75 -6.60 -18.56
CA GLY A 96 -3.46 -7.21 -18.90
C GLY A 96 -2.39 -6.25 -19.46
N ALA A 97 -2.71 -4.98 -19.69
CA ALA A 97 -1.74 -4.02 -20.22
C ALA A 97 -0.66 -3.66 -19.18
N ALA A 98 0.53 -3.35 -19.68
CA ALA A 98 1.64 -2.82 -18.88
C ALA A 98 1.68 -1.29 -18.86
N ALA A 99 0.77 -0.59 -19.54
CA ALA A 99 0.72 0.86 -19.59
C ALA A 99 -0.64 1.41 -19.16
N ALA A 100 -0.61 2.38 -18.25
CA ALA A 100 -1.74 3.22 -17.91
C ALA A 100 -1.63 4.55 -18.67
N ARG A 101 -2.71 4.99 -19.30
CA ARG A 101 -2.79 6.28 -20.00
C ARG A 101 -3.52 7.29 -19.16
N SER A 102 -3.08 8.55 -19.22
CA SER A 102 -3.70 9.63 -18.44
C SER A 102 -3.82 10.92 -19.26
N ASP A 103 -4.84 11.71 -18.90
CA ASP A 103 -5.09 13.06 -19.39
C ASP A 103 -4.41 14.16 -18.54
N ILE A 104 -3.44 13.77 -17.71
CA ILE A 104 -2.71 14.70 -16.86
C ILE A 104 -2.08 15.80 -17.73
N THR A 105 -2.24 17.04 -17.30
CA THR A 105 -1.52 18.18 -17.88
C THR A 105 -0.48 18.64 -16.84
N PRO A 106 0.82 18.59 -17.14
CA PRO A 106 1.86 19.04 -16.22
C PRO A 106 1.58 20.45 -15.69
N GLY A 107 1.57 20.61 -14.37
CA GLY A 107 1.32 21.90 -13.71
C GLY A 107 -0.16 22.24 -13.46
N ALA A 108 -1.12 21.51 -14.05
CA ALA A 108 -2.56 21.77 -13.86
C ALA A 108 -3.17 20.97 -12.71
N GLN A 109 -2.59 19.82 -12.36
CA GLN A 109 -3.01 19.00 -11.25
C GLN A 109 -2.14 19.20 -10.02
N SER A 110 -2.69 18.89 -8.84
CA SER A 110 -1.90 18.75 -7.61
C SER A 110 -0.72 17.82 -7.87
N ARG A 111 0.46 18.20 -7.39
CA ARG A 111 1.71 17.45 -7.58
C ARG A 111 1.63 15.98 -7.10
N ALA A 112 0.67 15.69 -6.20
CA ALA A 112 0.48 14.34 -5.64
C ALA A 112 -0.29 13.40 -6.57
N VAL A 113 -1.22 13.91 -7.36
CA VAL A 113 -2.18 13.14 -8.16
C VAL A 113 -1.52 12.16 -9.15
N PRO A 114 -0.50 12.56 -9.95
CA PRO A 114 0.09 11.67 -10.92
C PRO A 114 0.64 10.37 -10.33
N VAL A 115 1.32 10.48 -9.20
CA VAL A 115 2.02 9.34 -8.58
C VAL A 115 1.07 8.48 -7.76
N ARG A 116 0.08 9.09 -7.11
CA ARG A 116 -0.97 8.35 -6.39
C ARG A 116 -1.90 7.59 -7.33
N GLY A 117 -2.27 8.20 -8.46
CA GLY A 117 -3.02 7.50 -9.51
C GLY A 117 -2.27 6.28 -10.02
N LEU A 118 -0.97 6.41 -10.25
CA LEU A 118 -0.15 5.27 -10.64
C LEU A 118 -0.08 4.19 -9.57
N ASP A 119 -0.01 4.55 -8.27
CA ASP A 119 -0.03 3.57 -7.19
C ASP A 119 -1.28 2.69 -7.26
N ARG A 120 -2.44 3.30 -7.45
CA ARG A 120 -3.71 2.56 -7.54
C ARG A 120 -3.74 1.64 -8.76
N PHE A 121 -3.28 2.11 -9.93
CA PHE A 121 -3.14 1.24 -11.11
C PHE A 121 -2.02 0.21 -10.96
N SER A 122 -0.93 0.57 -10.31
CA SER A 122 0.15 -0.39 -10.06
C SER A 122 -0.32 -1.55 -9.20
N THR A 123 -1.25 -1.29 -8.28
CA THR A 123 -1.81 -2.35 -7.44
C THR A 123 -2.67 -3.31 -8.27
N SER A 124 -3.50 -2.83 -9.21
CA SER A 124 -4.25 -3.72 -10.12
C SER A 124 -3.35 -4.57 -11.01
N ARG A 125 -2.14 -4.09 -11.34
CA ARG A 125 -1.15 -4.87 -12.09
C ARG A 125 -0.33 -5.81 -11.20
N ARG A 126 -0.04 -5.40 -9.96
CA ARG A 126 0.75 -6.17 -9.00
C ARG A 126 -0.02 -7.32 -8.39
N CYS A 127 -1.33 -7.16 -8.19
CA CYS A 127 -2.17 -8.15 -7.53
C CYS A 127 -2.12 -9.51 -8.24
N PRO A 128 -2.27 -9.61 -9.58
CA PRO A 128 -2.03 -10.85 -10.32
C PRO A 128 -0.59 -11.39 -10.20
N LEU A 129 0.39 -10.54 -9.86
CA LEU A 129 1.78 -10.93 -9.62
C LEU A 129 2.06 -11.29 -8.14
N GLY A 130 1.02 -11.42 -7.32
CA GLY A 130 1.11 -11.79 -5.92
C GLY A 130 1.62 -10.66 -5.01
N ALA A 131 1.40 -9.38 -5.39
CA ALA A 131 1.80 -8.24 -4.59
C ALA A 131 0.66 -7.22 -4.45
N VAL A 132 0.47 -6.63 -3.27
CA VAL A 132 -0.57 -5.65 -2.98
C VAL A 132 -0.06 -4.55 -2.04
N ALA A 133 -0.45 -3.31 -2.28
CA ALA A 133 -0.26 -2.22 -1.33
C ALA A 133 -1.24 -2.40 -0.16
N PHE A 134 -0.75 -2.24 1.07
CA PHE A 134 -1.52 -2.57 2.27
C PHE A 134 -1.54 -1.37 3.22
N HIS A 135 -2.72 -0.92 3.64
CA HIS A 135 -2.82 0.19 4.58
C HIS A 135 -2.34 -0.23 5.97
N SER A 136 -1.03 -0.07 6.22
CA SER A 136 -0.36 -0.49 7.45
C SER A 136 0.89 0.35 7.74
N SER A 137 1.34 0.32 8.99
CA SER A 137 2.67 0.79 9.38
C SER A 137 3.56 -0.40 9.70
N VAL A 138 4.83 -0.37 9.30
CA VAL A 138 5.73 -1.54 9.41
C VAL A 138 6.98 -1.19 10.19
N ILE A 139 7.24 -1.98 11.23
CA ILE A 139 8.52 -2.02 11.94
C ILE A 139 9.34 -3.19 11.41
N ARG A 140 10.61 -2.92 11.13
CA ARG A 140 11.65 -3.94 10.95
C ARG A 140 12.39 -4.15 12.25
N TYR A 141 12.46 -5.40 12.72
CA TYR A 141 13.19 -5.79 13.91
C TYR A 141 13.82 -7.17 13.69
N ARG A 142 15.10 -7.33 14.02
CA ARG A 142 15.88 -8.56 13.79
C ARG A 142 15.76 -9.10 12.36
N GLY A 143 15.80 -8.20 11.36
CA GLY A 143 15.71 -8.56 9.94
C GLY A 143 14.31 -8.98 9.45
N ARG A 144 13.27 -8.88 10.27
CA ARG A 144 11.90 -9.28 9.93
C ARG A 144 10.92 -8.13 10.15
N GLY A 145 9.85 -8.10 9.36
CA GLY A 145 8.81 -7.06 9.41
C GLY A 145 7.63 -7.44 10.30
N VAL A 146 7.16 -6.49 11.10
CA VAL A 146 5.87 -6.59 11.81
C VAL A 146 4.94 -5.51 11.26
N LEU A 147 3.80 -5.92 10.72
CA LEU A 147 2.81 -5.04 10.13
C LEU A 147 1.75 -4.70 11.16
N PHE A 148 1.49 -3.42 11.36
CA PHE A 148 0.42 -2.94 12.25
C PHE A 148 -0.74 -2.43 11.42
N LEU A 149 -1.91 -3.06 11.58
CA LEU A 149 -3.16 -2.75 10.90
C LEU A 149 -4.13 -2.04 11.82
N GLY A 150 -5.07 -1.36 11.22
CA GLY A 150 -6.17 -0.69 11.91
C GLY A 150 -6.71 0.45 11.05
N GLU A 151 -7.89 0.92 11.34
CA GLU A 151 -8.50 2.05 10.66
C GLU A 151 -7.72 3.36 10.89
N SER A 152 -8.04 4.39 10.14
CA SER A 152 -7.46 5.70 10.37
C SER A 152 -7.74 6.16 11.81
N GLY A 153 -6.71 6.64 12.51
CA GLY A 153 -6.84 7.06 13.90
C GLY A 153 -6.72 5.95 14.96
N THR A 154 -6.64 4.68 14.59
CA THR A 154 -6.47 3.56 15.55
C THR A 154 -5.15 3.62 16.34
N GLY A 155 -4.13 4.33 15.84
CA GLY A 155 -2.86 4.49 16.55
C GLY A 155 -1.68 3.72 15.93
N LYS A 156 -1.76 3.29 14.65
CA LYS A 156 -0.66 2.59 13.96
C LYS A 156 0.69 3.32 14.09
N SER A 157 0.74 4.58 13.67
CA SER A 157 1.98 5.39 13.74
C SER A 157 2.43 5.66 15.19
N THR A 158 1.49 5.75 16.14
CA THR A 158 1.80 5.82 17.57
C THR A 158 2.48 4.54 18.03
N HIS A 159 1.94 3.38 17.68
CA HIS A 159 2.48 2.10 18.08
C HIS A 159 3.86 1.84 17.47
N THR A 160 4.07 2.17 16.18
CA THR A 160 5.41 2.06 15.57
C THR A 160 6.41 3.06 16.16
N ARG A 161 5.97 4.23 16.61
CA ARG A 161 6.81 5.17 17.38
C ARG A 161 7.24 4.56 18.72
N LEU A 162 6.31 3.96 19.45
CA LEU A 162 6.61 3.29 20.74
C LEU A 162 7.59 2.11 20.55
N TRP A 163 7.49 1.35 19.47
CA TRP A 163 8.48 0.34 19.15
C TRP A 163 9.88 0.93 19.00
N ARG A 164 10.02 2.02 18.23
CA ARG A 164 11.33 2.68 18.03
C ARG A 164 11.91 3.30 19.30
N GLU A 165 11.04 3.75 20.20
CA GLU A 165 11.46 4.36 21.47
C GLU A 165 11.83 3.33 22.54
N HIS A 166 11.17 2.17 22.57
CA HIS A 166 11.28 1.23 23.68
C HIS A 166 11.84 -0.15 23.32
N ILE A 167 12.09 -0.43 22.05
CA ILE A 167 12.66 -1.70 21.59
C ILE A 167 13.95 -1.41 20.81
N PRO A 168 15.13 -1.64 21.44
CA PRO A 168 16.41 -1.36 20.82
C PRO A 168 16.56 -2.12 19.48
N GLY A 169 16.92 -1.41 18.42
CA GLY A 169 17.09 -1.99 17.08
C GLY A 169 15.83 -2.09 16.26
N ALA A 170 14.68 -1.61 16.76
CA ALA A 170 13.46 -1.49 15.96
C ALA A 170 13.53 -0.26 15.04
N GLU A 171 13.25 -0.44 13.76
CA GLU A 171 13.28 0.59 12.73
C GLU A 171 11.98 0.67 11.95
N LEU A 172 11.58 1.86 11.56
CA LEU A 172 10.45 2.05 10.65
C LEU A 172 10.86 1.67 9.23
N LEU A 173 10.13 0.75 8.60
CA LEU A 173 10.31 0.39 7.19
C LEU A 173 9.38 1.19 6.28
N ASN A 174 8.14 1.36 6.68
CA ASN A 174 7.16 2.18 5.97
C ASN A 174 6.03 2.61 6.93
N ASP A 175 5.44 3.77 6.69
CA ASP A 175 4.28 4.29 7.43
C ASP A 175 3.19 4.68 6.46
N ASP A 176 2.24 3.80 6.18
CA ASP A 176 1.00 3.99 5.43
C ASP A 176 0.73 2.95 4.33
N SER A 177 1.65 2.75 3.37
CA SER A 177 1.36 1.93 2.19
C SER A 177 2.55 1.05 1.77
N PRO A 178 3.05 0.16 2.66
CA PRO A 178 4.02 -0.85 2.27
C PRO A 178 3.40 -1.80 1.23
N ILE A 179 4.25 -2.50 0.49
CA ILE A 179 3.81 -3.51 -0.45
C ILE A 179 4.08 -4.90 0.14
N ILE A 180 3.03 -5.70 0.28
CA ILE A 180 3.15 -7.10 0.66
C ILE A 180 3.25 -7.94 -0.60
N ARG A 181 4.15 -8.90 -0.59
CA ARG A 181 4.24 -9.95 -1.59
C ARG A 181 4.16 -11.31 -0.90
N ALA A 182 3.21 -12.14 -1.31
CA ALA A 182 3.06 -13.49 -0.79
C ALA A 182 2.97 -14.49 -1.94
N THR A 183 3.94 -15.39 -1.99
CA THR A 183 4.00 -16.56 -2.88
C THR A 183 3.75 -17.82 -2.04
N ASP A 184 3.80 -18.99 -2.65
CA ASP A 184 3.64 -20.25 -1.91
C ASP A 184 4.84 -20.54 -0.99
N SER A 185 6.00 -19.94 -1.24
CA SER A 185 7.24 -20.19 -0.52
C SER A 185 7.67 -19.09 0.44
N GLU A 186 7.20 -17.85 0.24
CA GLU A 186 7.64 -16.70 1.03
C GLU A 186 6.59 -15.60 1.15
N ALA A 187 6.64 -14.88 2.26
CA ALA A 187 5.87 -13.68 2.50
C ALA A 187 6.82 -12.52 2.88
N LEU A 188 6.92 -11.53 1.99
CA LEU A 188 7.80 -10.38 2.13
C LEU A 188 6.98 -9.09 2.28
N VAL A 189 7.52 -8.15 3.03
CA VAL A 189 7.08 -6.75 3.03
C VAL A 189 8.17 -5.87 2.45
N HIS A 190 7.78 -4.97 1.56
CA HIS A 190 8.64 -3.99 0.92
C HIS A 190 8.24 -2.59 1.37
N GLY A 191 9.23 -1.74 1.60
CA GLY A 191 9.01 -0.30 1.66
C GLY A 191 8.52 0.23 0.32
N SER A 192 7.93 1.42 0.35
CA SER A 192 7.34 2.05 -0.83
C SER A 192 7.62 3.55 -0.85
N PRO A 193 7.45 4.23 -1.98
CA PRO A 193 7.53 5.69 -2.06
C PRO A 193 6.31 6.40 -1.47
N TRP A 194 5.33 5.65 -0.96
CA TRP A 194 4.14 6.20 -0.32
C TRP A 194 4.25 6.09 1.19
N SER A 195 4.11 7.23 1.88
CA SER A 195 4.21 7.32 3.33
C SER A 195 3.15 8.26 3.86
N GLY A 196 2.70 7.99 5.09
CA GLY A 196 1.72 8.80 5.78
C GLY A 196 2.33 9.99 6.52
N LYS A 197 1.95 10.16 7.79
CA LYS A 197 2.39 11.29 8.63
C LYS A 197 3.89 11.27 8.92
N THR A 198 4.52 10.09 8.93
CA THR A 198 5.96 9.94 9.16
C THR A 198 6.64 9.62 7.82
N PRO A 199 7.30 10.59 7.17
CA PRO A 199 8.01 10.35 5.91
C PRO A 199 9.04 9.22 6.07
N CYS A 200 8.84 8.11 5.36
CA CYS A 200 9.73 6.96 5.37
C CYS A 200 9.71 6.29 3.99
N TYR A 201 10.77 6.53 3.21
CA TYR A 201 10.89 6.09 1.83
C TYR A 201 12.11 5.18 1.72
N ARG A 202 11.92 3.87 1.90
CA ARG A 202 12.99 2.87 1.87
C ARG A 202 12.74 1.85 0.77
N ASN A 203 13.70 1.67 -0.12
CA ASN A 203 13.69 0.59 -1.10
C ASN A 203 14.36 -0.66 -0.50
N GLU A 204 13.74 -1.18 0.53
CA GLU A 204 14.20 -2.32 1.31
C GLU A 204 13.06 -3.31 1.49
N SER A 205 13.37 -4.57 1.71
CA SER A 205 12.39 -5.62 1.99
C SER A 205 12.87 -6.55 3.08
N CYS A 206 11.94 -7.23 3.74
CA CYS A 206 12.26 -8.28 4.69
C CYS A 206 11.11 -9.31 4.80
N PRO A 207 11.40 -10.53 5.28
CA PRO A 207 10.37 -11.51 5.60
C PRO A 207 9.42 -10.96 6.66
N ILE A 208 8.13 -11.29 6.55
CA ILE A 208 7.12 -10.88 7.52
C ILE A 208 7.19 -11.82 8.74
N ALA A 209 7.34 -11.24 9.93
CA ALA A 209 7.31 -11.98 11.19
C ALA A 209 5.87 -12.20 11.66
N ALA A 210 5.05 -11.16 11.56
CA ALA A 210 3.65 -11.19 11.99
C ALA A 210 2.86 -10.02 11.39
N VAL A 211 1.55 -10.18 11.40
CA VAL A 211 0.59 -9.09 11.21
C VAL A 211 -0.18 -8.87 12.51
N VAL A 212 -0.30 -7.63 12.97
CA VAL A 212 -0.94 -7.27 14.23
C VAL A 212 -2.03 -6.22 13.95
N ARG A 213 -3.30 -6.61 14.09
CA ARG A 213 -4.42 -5.68 14.05
C ARG A 213 -4.56 -4.99 15.40
N LEU A 214 -4.55 -3.68 15.40
CA LEU A 214 -4.70 -2.85 16.60
C LEU A 214 -6.16 -2.50 16.86
N SER A 215 -6.52 -2.43 18.12
CA SER A 215 -7.71 -1.72 18.61
C SER A 215 -7.40 -1.01 19.92
N GLN A 216 -8.04 0.14 20.13
CA GLN A 216 -7.90 0.89 21.39
C GLN A 216 -8.69 0.17 22.49
N ALA A 217 -8.07 0.01 23.66
CA ALA A 217 -8.68 -0.60 24.83
C ALA A 217 -8.06 -0.02 26.12
N PRO A 218 -8.73 -0.11 27.29
CA PRO A 218 -8.18 0.33 28.56
C PRO A 218 -7.16 -0.64 29.17
N HIS A 219 -6.69 -1.62 28.41
CA HIS A 219 -5.73 -2.65 28.81
C HIS A 219 -4.90 -3.11 27.62
N ASN A 220 -3.82 -3.83 27.89
CA ASN A 220 -2.99 -4.43 26.86
C ASN A 220 -3.21 -5.95 26.84
N ARG A 221 -3.75 -6.46 25.74
CA ARG A 221 -4.00 -7.88 25.51
C ARG A 221 -3.75 -8.25 24.06
N ILE A 222 -2.93 -9.27 23.83
CA ILE A 222 -2.67 -9.81 22.51
C ILE A 222 -3.16 -11.25 22.40
N ARG A 223 -3.79 -11.59 21.28
CA ARG A 223 -4.17 -12.97 20.98
C ARG A 223 -3.90 -13.31 19.51
N ARG A 224 -3.54 -14.54 19.25
CA ARG A 224 -3.43 -15.05 17.89
C ARG A 224 -4.84 -15.25 17.29
N LEU A 225 -5.02 -14.85 16.04
CA LEU A 225 -6.27 -15.05 15.31
C LEU A 225 -6.29 -16.41 14.61
N ARG A 226 -7.47 -17.01 14.56
CA ARG A 226 -7.72 -18.19 13.72
C ARG A 226 -7.76 -17.77 12.24
N PRO A 227 -7.55 -18.65 11.25
CA PRO A 227 -7.51 -18.29 9.82
C PRO A 227 -8.70 -17.46 9.35
N ILE A 228 -9.91 -17.82 9.73
CA ILE A 228 -11.11 -17.07 9.33
C ILE A 228 -11.17 -15.66 9.93
N GLU A 229 -10.73 -15.50 11.17
CA GLU A 229 -10.64 -14.20 11.82
C GLU A 229 -9.53 -13.35 11.18
N SER A 230 -8.46 -14.00 10.73
CA SER A 230 -7.32 -13.34 10.07
C SER A 230 -7.73 -12.70 8.75
N ILE A 231 -8.56 -13.35 7.93
CA ILE A 231 -9.10 -12.76 6.70
C ILE A 231 -9.88 -11.49 7.03
N GLY A 232 -10.79 -11.55 8.02
CA GLY A 232 -11.57 -10.39 8.45
C GLY A 232 -10.70 -9.24 9.00
N ALA A 233 -9.57 -9.57 9.63
CA ALA A 233 -8.61 -8.57 10.14
C ALA A 233 -7.79 -7.91 9.02
N LEU A 234 -7.45 -8.64 7.97
CA LEU A 234 -6.58 -8.22 6.87
C LEU A 234 -7.34 -7.46 5.78
N LEU A 235 -8.50 -7.96 5.38
CA LEU A 235 -9.25 -7.46 4.22
C LEU A 235 -9.51 -5.94 4.23
N PRO A 236 -9.84 -5.29 5.36
CA PRO A 236 -10.03 -3.84 5.41
C PRO A 236 -8.78 -3.01 5.11
N SER A 237 -7.60 -3.62 5.18
CA SER A 237 -6.32 -2.96 4.87
C SER A 237 -5.90 -3.13 3.40
N ALA A 238 -6.56 -4.01 2.66
CA ALA A 238 -6.42 -4.10 1.21
C ALA A 238 -7.12 -2.92 0.51
N PRO A 239 -6.77 -2.60 -0.74
CA PRO A 239 -7.38 -1.49 -1.46
C PRO A 239 -8.90 -1.67 -1.59
N PRO A 240 -9.73 -0.74 -1.08
CA PRO A 240 -11.19 -0.89 -1.05
C PRO A 240 -11.80 -0.90 -2.46
N ALA A 241 -11.10 -0.34 -3.43
CA ALA A 241 -11.52 -0.31 -4.83
C ALA A 241 -11.65 -1.70 -5.45
N PHE A 242 -10.94 -2.70 -4.91
CA PHE A 242 -10.88 -4.05 -5.48
C PHE A 242 -12.05 -4.95 -5.07
N ALA A 243 -12.74 -4.62 -4.00
CA ALA A 243 -13.86 -5.42 -3.49
C ALA A 243 -15.05 -5.55 -4.46
N ARG A 244 -15.10 -4.71 -5.51
CA ARG A 244 -16.17 -4.71 -6.52
C ARG A 244 -15.75 -5.23 -7.89
N ASP A 245 -14.49 -5.60 -8.07
CA ASP A 245 -13.99 -6.27 -9.26
C ASP A 245 -13.64 -7.70 -8.89
N GLU A 246 -14.32 -8.68 -9.49
CA GLU A 246 -14.17 -10.11 -9.15
C GLU A 246 -12.72 -10.57 -9.30
N ARG A 247 -12.02 -10.18 -10.37
CA ARG A 247 -10.63 -10.59 -10.62
C ARG A 247 -9.67 -10.05 -9.57
N LEU A 248 -9.76 -8.77 -9.27
CA LEU A 248 -8.90 -8.14 -8.25
C LEU A 248 -9.26 -8.63 -6.84
N SER A 249 -10.52 -8.93 -6.60
CA SER A 249 -10.99 -9.54 -5.36
C SER A 249 -10.43 -10.95 -5.18
N ASP A 250 -10.51 -11.79 -6.22
CA ASP A 250 -9.98 -13.16 -6.20
C ASP A 250 -8.47 -13.18 -6.03
N ASP A 251 -7.74 -12.35 -6.78
CA ASP A 251 -6.29 -12.21 -6.65
C ASP A 251 -5.90 -11.76 -5.23
N THR A 252 -6.64 -10.79 -4.68
CA THR A 252 -6.42 -10.30 -3.30
C THR A 252 -6.69 -11.40 -2.27
N CYS A 253 -7.81 -12.12 -2.39
CA CYS A 253 -8.14 -13.23 -1.50
C CYS A 253 -7.11 -14.35 -1.59
N GLY A 254 -6.63 -14.67 -2.79
CA GLY A 254 -5.55 -15.62 -3.02
C GLY A 254 -4.24 -15.22 -2.35
N LEU A 255 -3.86 -13.93 -2.45
CA LEU A 255 -2.70 -13.41 -1.77
C LEU A 255 -2.85 -13.48 -0.24
N LEU A 256 -3.99 -13.04 0.30
CA LEU A 256 -4.26 -13.09 1.73
C LEU A 256 -4.24 -14.53 2.26
N SER A 257 -4.76 -15.49 1.49
CA SER A 257 -4.74 -16.91 1.85
C SER A 257 -3.30 -17.42 1.96
N ARG A 258 -2.44 -17.09 1.00
CA ARG A 258 -1.00 -17.44 1.06
C ARG A 258 -0.30 -16.77 2.24
N LEU A 259 -0.64 -15.51 2.51
CA LEU A 259 -0.07 -14.78 3.64
C LEU A 259 -0.40 -15.43 4.98
N ILE A 260 -1.67 -15.72 5.24
CA ILE A 260 -2.09 -16.32 6.53
C ILE A 260 -1.64 -17.77 6.71
N ALA A 261 -1.34 -18.47 5.63
CA ALA A 261 -0.75 -19.81 5.70
C ALA A 261 0.69 -19.80 6.23
N GLN A 262 1.42 -18.70 6.07
CA GLN A 262 2.84 -18.57 6.38
C GLN A 262 3.11 -17.66 7.57
N VAL A 263 2.23 -16.68 7.82
CA VAL A 263 2.47 -15.59 8.77
C VAL A 263 1.37 -15.59 9.85
N PRO A 264 1.75 -15.60 11.14
CA PRO A 264 0.78 -15.48 12.22
C PRO A 264 0.15 -14.09 12.22
N VAL A 265 -1.17 -14.06 12.46
CA VAL A 265 -1.94 -12.84 12.60
C VAL A 265 -2.42 -12.72 14.04
N TYR A 266 -2.26 -11.55 14.63
CA TYR A 266 -2.65 -11.24 15.99
C TYR A 266 -3.66 -10.10 16.05
N HIS A 267 -4.45 -10.06 17.10
CA HIS A 267 -5.22 -8.90 17.53
C HIS A 267 -4.62 -8.38 18.82
N LEU A 268 -4.27 -7.10 18.83
CA LEU A 268 -3.75 -6.38 19.99
C LEU A 268 -4.75 -5.28 20.39
N GLU A 269 -5.41 -5.52 21.51
CA GLU A 269 -6.15 -4.52 22.27
C GLU A 269 -5.15 -3.77 23.14
N CYS A 270 -5.02 -2.44 22.98
CA CYS A 270 -3.93 -1.76 23.67
C CYS A 270 -4.17 -0.29 24.04
N LEU A 271 -3.45 0.10 25.06
CA LEU A 271 -3.13 1.49 25.42
C LEU A 271 -1.99 2.01 24.53
N PRO A 272 -1.85 3.32 24.34
CA PRO A 272 -0.72 3.93 23.63
C PRO A 272 0.52 4.05 24.53
N ASP A 273 1.02 2.95 25.08
CA ASP A 273 2.13 2.91 26.04
C ASP A 273 3.25 1.93 25.65
N ALA A 274 4.36 2.02 26.38
CA ALA A 274 5.53 1.16 26.19
C ALA A 274 5.21 -0.32 26.42
N ALA A 275 4.33 -0.62 27.38
CA ALA A 275 3.97 -2.00 27.71
C ALA A 275 3.25 -2.70 26.55
N ALA A 276 2.45 -1.97 25.76
CA ALA A 276 1.81 -2.50 24.55
C ALA A 276 2.86 -2.90 23.49
N ALA A 277 3.87 -2.05 23.26
CA ALA A 277 4.93 -2.33 22.28
C ALA A 277 5.78 -3.55 22.73
N GLN A 278 6.15 -3.60 24.00
CA GLN A 278 6.90 -4.72 24.59
C GLN A 278 6.10 -6.02 24.55
N LEU A 279 4.81 -5.99 24.89
CA LEU A 279 3.92 -7.15 24.81
C LEU A 279 3.86 -7.71 23.38
N ALA A 280 3.68 -6.84 22.39
CA ALA A 280 3.66 -7.24 20.99
C ALA A 280 5.01 -7.85 20.55
N CYS A 281 6.12 -7.22 20.92
CA CYS A 281 7.46 -7.70 20.58
C CYS A 281 7.74 -9.07 21.22
N ARG A 282 7.52 -9.23 22.52
CA ARG A 282 7.69 -10.52 23.21
C ARG A 282 6.86 -11.63 22.55
N THR A 283 5.60 -11.33 22.22
CA THR A 283 4.70 -12.32 21.62
C THR A 283 5.15 -12.73 20.21
N VAL A 284 5.55 -11.77 19.38
CA VAL A 284 5.92 -12.04 17.97
C VAL A 284 7.27 -12.73 17.86
N PHE A 285 8.24 -12.38 18.72
CA PHE A 285 9.61 -12.86 18.62
C PHE A 285 9.99 -13.89 19.70
N ASN A 286 9.05 -14.30 20.56
CA ASN A 286 9.28 -15.17 21.73
C ASN A 286 10.43 -14.64 22.59
N ASP A 287 10.49 -13.33 22.79
CA ASP A 287 11.58 -12.65 23.48
C ASP A 287 11.19 -12.38 24.94
N ALA A 288 11.71 -13.19 25.84
CA ALA A 288 11.47 -13.03 27.28
C ALA A 288 12.35 -11.95 27.94
N THR A 289 13.26 -11.32 27.18
CA THR A 289 14.25 -10.37 27.73
C THR A 289 13.82 -8.91 27.67
N LEU A 290 12.66 -8.59 27.09
CA LEU A 290 12.07 -7.25 26.99
C LEU A 290 11.05 -6.97 28.09
#